data_eb0e8f420323616cb53f0301a2780927
#
_entry.id   eb0e8f420323616cb53f0301a2780927
#
_cell.length_a   1.000
_cell.length_b   1.000
_cell.length_c   1.000
_cell.angle_alpha   90.00
_cell.angle_beta   90.00
_cell.angle_gamma   90.00
#
_symmetry.space_group_name_H-M   'P 1'
#
loop_
_entity.id
_entity.type
_entity.pdbx_description
1 polymer ?
#
loop_
_entity_poly.entity_id
_entity_poly.type
_entity_poly.pdbx_seq_one_letter_code
_entity_poly.pdbx_strand_id
1 'polypeptide(L)'
;LLEVCLHPLMKPLYNLPGVAALGGLMSFLSDNPAIISLSKDKNFSQYFKTYQLISLTNFGTAFGMGLVVIAFMMGRGFAQGAIIGLVGAVVGSIISARLMQRFILKAHPEMKDETVSGGDDQQISFRSEGSVFLRTLNAVLDGGKSGVEIGLAIIPGVLVISTMVMMLTFGPSAEGYTGAAYEGVPLIPWLADKIDFVFKALFGFTNSELIAFPITSLGAVGAALGLIPRFQEAGLLDNNAIAVFTAIGMCWSGFLSTHAAMLDSMGFRSLTSKAILAHTIGGLCAGVAAHWIFVAISLILFELLLSGKYYLLWLFNDFTGSKDNLK
;
A
#
# COMPACT_ATOMS: atom_id res chain seq x y z
N LEU A 1 16.11 19.81 0.49
CA LEU A 1 15.75 19.60 -0.92
C LEU A 1 14.36 18.96 -1.05
N LEU A 2 14.10 17.78 -0.41
CA LEU A 2 12.80 17.08 -0.44
C LEU A 2 11.64 17.96 0.02
N GLU A 3 11.82 18.74 1.09
CA GLU A 3 10.78 19.65 1.60
C GLU A 3 10.35 20.64 0.50
N VAL A 4 11.30 21.29 -0.15
CA VAL A 4 11.01 22.32 -1.17
C VAL A 4 10.41 21.71 -2.44
N CYS A 5 10.96 20.60 -2.92
CA CYS A 5 10.53 19.98 -4.17
C CYS A 5 9.16 19.31 -4.06
N LEU A 6 8.86 18.65 -2.92
CA LEU A 6 7.66 17.84 -2.77
C LEU A 6 6.54 18.52 -1.98
N HIS A 7 6.82 19.66 -1.34
CA HIS A 7 5.80 20.43 -0.62
C HIS A 7 4.56 20.78 -1.46
N PRO A 8 4.71 21.22 -2.73
CA PRO A 8 3.56 21.54 -3.59
C PRO A 8 2.62 20.33 -3.83
N LEU A 9 3.15 19.11 -3.75
CA LEU A 9 2.39 17.87 -3.90
C LEU A 9 1.86 17.37 -2.55
N MET A 10 2.72 17.33 -1.54
CA MET A 10 2.40 16.73 -0.25
C MET A 10 1.37 17.54 0.54
N LYS A 11 1.46 18.88 0.50
CA LYS A 11 0.55 19.73 1.26
C LYS A 11 -0.91 19.65 0.80
N PRO A 12 -1.26 19.83 -0.48
CA PRO A 12 -2.64 19.76 -0.93
C PRO A 12 -3.23 18.36 -0.85
N LEU A 13 -2.47 17.31 -1.19
CA LEU A 13 -2.98 15.93 -1.20
C LEU A 13 -3.07 15.34 0.20
N TYR A 14 -2.01 15.45 0.99
CA TYR A 14 -1.89 14.76 2.28
C TYR A 14 -2.01 15.68 3.51
N ASN A 15 -1.94 17.00 3.33
CA ASN A 15 -1.79 17.97 4.43
C ASN A 15 -0.56 17.65 5.31
N LEU A 16 0.52 17.23 4.66
CA LEU A 16 1.80 16.90 5.27
C LEU A 16 2.89 17.82 4.72
N PRO A 17 3.97 18.08 5.47
CA PRO A 17 5.16 18.72 4.94
C PRO A 17 5.81 17.87 3.86
N GLY A 18 6.57 18.49 2.95
CA GLY A 18 7.20 17.80 1.82
C GLY A 18 8.16 16.69 2.24
N VAL A 19 8.84 16.86 3.38
CA VAL A 19 9.74 15.86 3.96
C VAL A 19 9.03 14.54 4.29
N ALA A 20 7.72 14.54 4.49
CA ALA A 20 6.93 13.33 4.75
C ALA A 20 7.06 12.29 3.62
N ALA A 21 7.32 12.71 2.38
CA ALA A 21 7.54 11.80 1.27
C ALA A 21 8.69 10.79 1.53
N LEU A 22 9.65 11.15 2.37
CA LEU A 22 10.70 10.22 2.81
C LEU A 22 10.10 8.99 3.53
N GLY A 23 9.05 9.20 4.34
CA GLY A 23 8.36 8.12 5.03
C GLY A 23 7.72 7.12 4.04
N GLY A 24 7.02 7.62 3.02
CA GLY A 24 6.47 6.77 1.97
C GLY A 24 7.56 6.03 1.18
N LEU A 25 8.64 6.72 0.82
CA LEU A 25 9.77 6.12 0.11
C LEU A 25 10.45 5.01 0.94
N MET A 26 10.70 5.25 2.22
CA MET A 26 11.33 4.26 3.08
C MET A 26 10.43 3.03 3.28
N SER A 27 9.13 3.23 3.49
CA SER A 27 8.18 2.11 3.58
C SER A 27 8.07 1.33 2.25
N PHE A 28 8.11 2.03 1.12
CA PHE A 28 8.10 1.42 -0.20
C PHE A 28 9.33 0.54 -0.47
N LEU A 29 10.51 1.01 -0.07
CA LEU A 29 11.77 0.31 -0.29
C LEU A 29 12.03 -0.79 0.76
N SER A 30 11.43 -0.67 1.94
CA SER A 30 11.63 -1.59 3.05
C SER A 30 10.30 -2.14 3.59
N ASP A 31 9.78 -1.56 4.69
CA ASP A 31 8.49 -1.93 5.26
C ASP A 31 7.95 -0.83 6.20
N ASN A 32 6.71 -0.97 6.63
CA ASN A 32 5.94 -0.02 7.45
C ASN A 32 6.69 0.48 8.71
N PRO A 33 7.39 -0.36 9.47
CA PRO A 33 8.06 0.08 10.70
C PRO A 33 9.15 1.12 10.49
N ALA A 34 9.60 1.36 9.26
CA ALA A 34 10.54 2.45 8.95
C ALA A 34 10.05 3.82 9.45
N ILE A 35 8.74 4.00 9.57
CA ILE A 35 8.12 5.21 10.13
C ILE A 35 8.52 5.43 11.60
N ILE A 36 8.74 4.37 12.38
CA ILE A 36 9.16 4.48 13.78
C ILE A 36 10.52 5.18 13.87
N SER A 37 11.48 4.75 13.04
CA SER A 37 12.82 5.34 13.01
C SER A 37 12.77 6.81 12.63
N LEU A 38 11.97 7.16 11.61
CA LEU A 38 11.79 8.54 11.17
C LEU A 38 11.11 9.41 12.25
N SER A 39 10.06 8.89 12.90
CA SER A 39 9.33 9.66 13.93
C SER A 39 10.16 9.98 15.15
N LYS A 40 11.17 9.17 15.46
CA LYS A 40 12.13 9.37 16.57
C LYS A 40 13.29 10.30 16.21
N ASP A 41 13.54 10.54 14.92
CA ASP A 41 14.57 11.48 14.48
C ASP A 41 14.06 12.92 14.64
N LYS A 42 14.72 13.69 15.52
CA LYS A 42 14.39 15.10 15.79
C LYS A 42 14.48 15.97 14.54
N ASN A 43 15.47 15.72 13.66
CA ASN A 43 15.65 16.48 12.43
C ASN A 43 14.51 16.26 11.44
N PHE A 44 13.84 15.13 11.52
CA PHE A 44 12.66 14.82 10.70
C PHE A 44 11.37 15.29 11.38
N SER A 45 11.18 14.93 12.64
CA SER A 45 9.93 15.16 13.38
C SER A 45 9.61 16.65 13.60
N GLN A 46 10.61 17.52 13.68
CA GLN A 46 10.42 18.96 13.86
C GLN A 46 9.61 19.66 12.75
N TYR A 47 9.51 19.07 11.56
CA TYR A 47 8.70 19.61 10.46
C TYR A 47 7.20 19.38 10.62
N PHE A 48 6.79 18.59 11.62
CA PHE A 48 5.42 18.11 11.76
C PHE A 48 4.73 18.71 12.97
N LYS A 49 3.43 18.93 12.83
CA LYS A 49 2.53 19.02 13.97
C LYS A 49 2.27 17.61 14.50
N THR A 50 1.93 17.48 15.78
CA THR A 50 1.73 16.18 16.44
C THR A 50 0.76 15.27 15.67
N TYR A 51 -0.41 15.79 15.27
CA TYR A 51 -1.38 15.00 14.49
C TYR A 51 -0.86 14.57 13.11
N GLN A 52 0.00 15.38 12.49
CA GLN A 52 0.62 15.06 11.20
C GLN A 52 1.65 13.94 11.35
N LEU A 53 2.51 14.01 12.37
CA LEU A 53 3.49 12.98 12.65
C LEU A 53 2.82 11.63 12.93
N ILE A 54 1.76 11.63 13.74
CA ILE A 54 0.99 10.41 14.02
C ILE A 54 0.38 9.84 12.72
N SER A 55 -0.16 10.70 11.85
CA SER A 55 -0.77 10.24 10.58
C SER A 55 0.23 9.67 9.57
N LEU A 56 1.55 9.84 9.78
CA LEU A 56 2.56 9.17 8.98
C LEU A 56 2.49 7.65 9.08
N THR A 57 1.97 7.11 10.19
CA THR A 57 1.74 5.66 10.31
C THR A 57 0.82 5.17 9.21
N ASN A 58 -0.25 5.90 8.94
CA ASN A 58 -1.20 5.58 7.86
C ASN A 58 -0.64 5.88 6.46
N PHE A 59 0.07 7.00 6.31
CA PHE A 59 0.69 7.37 5.05
C PHE A 59 1.77 6.37 4.62
N GLY A 60 2.71 6.05 5.52
CA GLY A 60 3.80 5.13 5.23
C GLY A 60 3.32 3.70 4.98
N THR A 61 2.40 3.21 5.81
CA THR A 61 1.87 1.85 5.69
C THR A 61 1.20 1.59 4.33
N ALA A 62 0.62 2.61 3.71
CA ALA A 62 0.03 2.46 2.37
C ALA A 62 1.05 2.12 1.26
N PHE A 63 2.33 2.21 1.56
CA PHE A 63 3.43 1.86 0.66
C PHE A 63 4.26 0.66 1.15
N GLY A 64 3.77 -0.04 2.17
CA GLY A 64 4.49 -1.14 2.81
C GLY A 64 4.90 -2.25 1.84
N MET A 65 6.20 -2.61 1.87
CA MET A 65 6.79 -3.60 0.97
C MET A 65 6.53 -3.34 -0.53
N GLY A 66 6.27 -2.09 -0.92
CA GLY A 66 5.79 -1.74 -2.27
C GLY A 66 6.70 -2.22 -3.38
N LEU A 67 8.03 -2.06 -3.21
CA LEU A 67 9.00 -2.54 -4.18
C LEU A 67 8.93 -4.07 -4.36
N VAL A 68 8.77 -4.81 -3.26
CA VAL A 68 8.70 -6.29 -3.28
C VAL A 68 7.42 -6.73 -3.99
N VAL A 69 6.27 -6.13 -3.63
CA VAL A 69 4.98 -6.46 -4.25
C VAL A 69 5.01 -6.20 -5.75
N ILE A 70 5.47 -5.01 -6.17
CA ILE A 70 5.52 -4.64 -7.59
C ILE A 70 6.50 -5.54 -8.36
N ALA A 71 7.71 -5.74 -7.83
CA ALA A 71 8.70 -6.58 -8.49
C ALA A 71 8.22 -8.02 -8.63
N PHE A 72 7.53 -8.56 -7.62
CA PHE A 72 6.94 -9.89 -7.68
C PHE A 72 5.88 -9.99 -8.78
N MET A 73 4.93 -9.06 -8.84
CA MET A 73 3.86 -9.05 -9.84
C MET A 73 4.40 -8.87 -11.26
N MET A 74 5.38 -7.97 -11.43
CA MET A 74 6.06 -7.77 -12.72
C MET A 74 6.85 -9.03 -13.15
N GLY A 75 7.52 -9.69 -12.21
CA GLY A 75 8.23 -10.96 -12.47
C GLY A 75 7.30 -12.11 -12.89
N ARG A 76 6.01 -12.02 -12.56
CA ARG A 76 4.96 -12.95 -13.02
C ARG A 76 4.33 -12.57 -14.37
N GLY A 77 4.79 -11.49 -15.01
CA GLY A 77 4.30 -11.04 -16.31
C GLY A 77 3.17 -10.00 -16.26
N PHE A 78 2.81 -9.48 -15.09
CA PHE A 78 1.70 -8.55 -14.89
C PHE A 78 2.16 -7.11 -14.63
N ALA A 79 3.09 -6.59 -15.44
CA ALA A 79 3.66 -5.26 -15.26
C ALA A 79 2.60 -4.15 -15.30
N GLN A 80 1.64 -4.23 -16.22
CA GLN A 80 0.55 -3.25 -16.35
C GLN A 80 -0.29 -3.20 -15.07
N GLY A 81 -0.75 -4.35 -14.59
CA GLY A 81 -1.52 -4.44 -13.35
C GLY A 81 -0.74 -3.89 -12.15
N ALA A 82 0.55 -4.23 -12.02
CA ALA A 82 1.39 -3.76 -10.92
C ALA A 82 1.54 -2.24 -10.90
N ILE A 83 1.75 -1.60 -12.06
CA ILE A 83 1.88 -0.13 -12.15
C ILE A 83 0.55 0.57 -11.85
N ILE A 84 -0.57 0.07 -12.38
CA ILE A 84 -1.89 0.62 -12.08
C ILE A 84 -2.22 0.46 -10.59
N GLY A 85 -1.86 -0.67 -10.00
CA GLY A 85 -2.03 -0.91 -8.58
C GLY A 85 -1.24 0.06 -7.70
N LEU A 86 -0.02 0.45 -8.10
CA LEU A 86 0.73 1.50 -7.41
C LEU A 86 -0.04 2.83 -7.40
N VAL A 87 -0.65 3.22 -8.54
CA VAL A 87 -1.46 4.44 -8.61
C VAL A 87 -2.68 4.32 -7.68
N GLY A 88 -3.33 3.16 -7.64
CA GLY A 88 -4.41 2.86 -6.69
C GLY A 88 -3.96 3.00 -5.22
N ALA A 89 -2.78 2.50 -4.88
CA ALA A 89 -2.21 2.64 -3.54
C ALA A 89 -1.97 4.12 -3.16
N VAL A 90 -1.54 4.96 -4.11
CA VAL A 90 -1.42 6.42 -3.86
C VAL A 90 -2.78 7.02 -3.51
N VAL A 91 -3.86 6.66 -4.22
CA VAL A 91 -5.22 7.14 -3.88
C VAL A 91 -5.61 6.68 -2.47
N GLY A 92 -5.40 5.40 -2.16
CA GLY A 92 -5.68 4.86 -0.83
C GLY A 92 -4.89 5.53 0.28
N SER A 93 -3.62 5.84 0.03
CA SER A 93 -2.74 6.52 0.99
C SER A 93 -3.24 7.94 1.32
N ILE A 94 -3.73 8.68 0.31
CA ILE A 94 -4.31 10.00 0.51
C ILE A 94 -5.53 9.90 1.43
N ILE A 95 -6.43 8.97 1.14
CA ILE A 95 -7.66 8.76 1.91
C ILE A 95 -7.34 8.34 3.34
N SER A 96 -6.46 7.34 3.52
CA SER A 96 -6.05 6.82 4.83
C SER A 96 -5.42 7.90 5.70
N ALA A 97 -4.43 8.63 5.18
CA ALA A 97 -3.75 9.69 5.91
C ALA A 97 -4.70 10.83 6.29
N ARG A 98 -5.56 11.27 5.37
CA ARG A 98 -6.53 12.36 5.63
C ARG A 98 -7.60 11.95 6.62
N LEU A 99 -8.11 10.72 6.56
CA LEU A 99 -9.06 10.20 7.54
C LEU A 99 -8.43 10.11 8.93
N MET A 100 -7.20 9.61 9.02
CA MET A 100 -6.50 9.54 10.30
C MET A 100 -6.34 10.92 10.92
N GLN A 101 -5.90 11.92 10.16
CA GLN A 101 -5.81 13.31 10.65
C GLN A 101 -7.14 13.83 11.18
N ARG A 102 -8.24 13.58 10.44
CA ARG A 102 -9.60 13.97 10.89
C ARG A 102 -10.00 13.28 12.18
N PHE A 103 -9.70 11.98 12.31
CA PHE A 103 -10.02 11.21 13.52
C PHE A 103 -9.20 11.67 14.73
N ILE A 104 -7.91 12.02 14.52
CA ILE A 104 -7.08 12.59 15.57
C ILE A 104 -7.64 13.93 16.04
N LEU A 105 -7.85 14.87 15.11
CA LEU A 105 -8.29 16.21 15.44
C LEU A 105 -9.72 16.26 16.02
N LYS A 106 -10.56 15.27 15.70
CA LYS A 106 -11.87 15.13 16.34
C LYS A 106 -11.77 14.67 17.80
N ALA A 107 -10.77 13.82 18.10
CA ALA A 107 -10.56 13.29 19.46
C ALA A 107 -9.66 14.20 20.30
N HIS A 108 -8.73 14.90 19.69
CA HIS A 108 -7.68 15.70 20.28
C HIS A 108 -7.51 17.01 19.50
N PRO A 109 -8.46 17.98 19.60
CA PRO A 109 -8.41 19.25 18.86
C PRO A 109 -7.14 20.07 19.16
N GLU A 110 -6.58 19.94 20.36
CA GLU A 110 -5.38 20.61 20.84
C GLU A 110 -4.15 20.29 19.98
N MET A 111 -4.05 19.08 19.43
CA MET A 111 -2.93 18.65 18.59
C MET A 111 -2.83 19.42 17.27
N LYS A 112 -3.84 20.23 16.93
CA LYS A 112 -3.83 21.03 15.70
C LYS A 112 -2.70 22.04 15.67
N ASP A 113 -2.42 22.66 16.80
CA ASP A 113 -1.41 23.70 16.92
C ASP A 113 -0.14 23.23 17.66
N GLU A 114 -0.20 22.04 18.24
CA GLU A 114 0.93 21.41 18.93
C GLU A 114 1.99 20.99 17.92
N THR A 115 3.23 21.49 18.11
CA THR A 115 4.40 21.08 17.37
C THR A 115 5.17 20.01 18.16
N VAL A 116 5.79 19.06 17.45
CA VAL A 116 6.56 17.98 18.08
C VAL A 116 7.81 18.51 18.81
N SER A 117 8.28 19.70 18.44
CA SER A 117 9.41 20.38 19.12
C SER A 117 8.90 21.13 20.34
N GLY A 118 8.74 20.44 21.45
CA GLY A 118 8.63 21.06 22.75
C GLY A 118 10.02 21.50 23.24
N GLY A 119 10.35 22.77 23.12
CA GLY A 119 11.44 23.40 23.83
C GLY A 119 12.70 23.69 23.03
N ASP A 120 13.09 24.95 23.15
CA ASP A 120 14.31 25.62 22.73
C ASP A 120 14.64 25.63 21.23
N ASP A 121 14.62 26.85 20.69
CA ASP A 121 15.19 27.27 19.40
C ASP A 121 16.72 27.03 19.32
N GLN A 122 17.15 25.80 19.55
CA GLN A 122 18.48 25.41 19.17
C GLN A 122 18.48 25.13 17.69
N GLN A 123 18.96 26.09 16.91
CA GLN A 123 19.38 25.85 15.53
C GLN A 123 20.21 24.57 15.49
N ILE A 124 19.58 23.48 14.98
CA ILE A 124 20.27 22.21 14.83
C ILE A 124 21.29 22.40 13.70
N SER A 125 22.50 22.63 14.09
CA SER A 125 23.65 22.70 13.20
C SER A 125 24.04 21.26 12.85
N PHE A 126 23.86 20.87 11.58
CA PHE A 126 24.37 19.60 11.07
C PHE A 126 25.91 19.62 11.09
N ARG A 127 26.52 19.22 12.21
CA ARG A 127 27.93 18.88 12.24
C ARG A 127 28.11 17.46 11.73
N SER A 128 28.44 17.32 10.45
CA SER A 128 28.86 16.03 9.92
C SER A 128 30.32 15.79 10.29
N GLU A 129 30.58 14.99 11.31
CA GLU A 129 31.91 14.58 11.71
C GLU A 129 32.33 13.30 10.96
N GLY A 130 33.60 13.28 10.50
CA GLY A 130 34.18 12.14 9.80
C GLY A 130 34.04 12.11 8.28
N SER A 131 34.70 11.14 7.64
CA SER A 131 34.69 10.94 6.21
C SER A 131 33.29 10.43 5.73
N VAL A 132 33.00 10.64 4.46
CA VAL A 132 31.75 10.13 3.87
C VAL A 132 31.61 8.62 4.07
N PHE A 133 32.70 7.88 3.93
CA PHE A 133 32.72 6.42 4.16
C PHE A 133 32.35 6.06 5.60
N LEU A 134 32.95 6.73 6.59
CA LEU A 134 32.66 6.45 8.01
C LEU A 134 31.19 6.79 8.35
N ARG A 135 30.67 7.89 7.83
CA ARG A 135 29.25 8.27 8.01
C ARG A 135 28.30 7.25 7.41
N THR A 136 28.61 6.77 6.19
CA THR A 136 27.81 5.74 5.53
C THR A 136 27.86 4.43 6.31
N LEU A 137 29.04 4.01 6.75
CA LEU A 137 29.21 2.80 7.54
C LEU A 137 28.42 2.88 8.87
N ASN A 138 28.53 3.99 9.60
CA ASN A 138 27.78 4.18 10.83
C ASN A 138 26.25 4.17 10.57
N ALA A 139 25.77 4.85 9.52
CA ALA A 139 24.36 4.83 9.16
C ALA A 139 23.85 3.41 8.85
N VAL A 140 24.65 2.58 8.17
CA VAL A 140 24.31 1.17 7.90
C VAL A 140 24.25 0.36 9.20
N LEU A 141 25.24 0.53 10.10
CA LEU A 141 25.28 -0.18 11.38
C LEU A 141 24.12 0.23 12.30
N ASP A 142 23.84 1.53 12.42
CA ASP A 142 22.73 2.06 13.22
C ASP A 142 21.38 1.63 12.63
N GLY A 143 21.24 1.66 11.29
CA GLY A 143 20.07 1.16 10.59
C GLY A 143 19.86 -0.33 10.81
N GLY A 144 20.91 -1.15 10.76
CA GLY A 144 20.87 -2.57 11.06
C GLY A 144 20.43 -2.86 12.48
N LYS A 145 20.98 -2.15 13.47
CA LYS A 145 20.59 -2.27 14.89
C LYS A 145 19.12 -1.91 15.09
N SER A 146 18.69 -0.76 14.58
CA SER A 146 17.29 -0.32 14.65
C SER A 146 16.35 -1.31 13.95
N GLY A 147 16.74 -1.87 12.80
CA GLY A 147 15.98 -2.88 12.08
C GLY A 147 15.75 -4.15 12.89
N VAL A 148 16.77 -4.64 13.59
CA VAL A 148 16.63 -5.81 14.48
C VAL A 148 15.69 -5.52 15.64
N GLU A 149 15.85 -4.38 16.32
CA GLU A 149 15.00 -3.98 17.45
C GLU A 149 13.52 -3.88 17.02
N ILE A 150 13.24 -3.24 15.89
CA ILE A 150 11.91 -3.11 15.34
C ILE A 150 11.37 -4.48 14.91
N GLY A 151 12.17 -5.29 14.21
CA GLY A 151 11.79 -6.63 13.79
C GLY A 151 11.34 -7.49 14.97
N LEU A 152 12.12 -7.55 16.04
CA LEU A 152 11.77 -8.29 17.25
C LEU A 152 10.49 -7.78 17.91
N ALA A 153 10.24 -6.48 17.88
CA ALA A 153 9.04 -5.88 18.47
C ALA A 153 7.73 -6.26 17.71
N ILE A 154 7.79 -6.40 16.38
CA ILE A 154 6.61 -6.64 15.55
C ILE A 154 6.34 -8.14 15.28
N ILE A 155 7.37 -9.00 15.30
CA ILE A 155 7.24 -10.44 14.99
C ILE A 155 6.07 -11.12 15.76
N PRO A 156 5.90 -10.97 17.08
CA PRO A 156 4.82 -11.64 17.79
C PRO A 156 3.44 -11.23 17.27
N GLY A 157 3.21 -9.95 17.04
CA GLY A 157 1.94 -9.43 16.51
C GLY A 157 1.66 -9.93 15.09
N VAL A 158 2.66 -9.90 14.22
CA VAL A 158 2.54 -10.41 12.83
C VAL A 158 2.22 -11.89 12.83
N LEU A 159 2.94 -12.70 13.61
CA LEU A 159 2.71 -14.16 13.69
C LEU A 159 1.28 -14.47 14.14
N VAL A 160 0.80 -13.84 15.21
CA VAL A 160 -0.55 -14.09 15.73
C VAL A 160 -1.61 -13.72 14.68
N ILE A 161 -1.56 -12.51 14.13
CA ILE A 161 -2.56 -12.04 13.17
C ILE A 161 -2.51 -12.86 11.88
N SER A 162 -1.32 -13.10 11.31
CA SER A 162 -1.19 -13.89 10.08
C SER A 162 -1.70 -15.31 10.27
N THR A 163 -1.37 -15.95 11.39
CA THR A 163 -1.85 -17.30 11.69
C THR A 163 -3.38 -17.34 11.79
N MET A 164 -3.98 -16.40 12.52
CA MET A 164 -5.45 -16.31 12.63
C MET A 164 -6.11 -16.12 11.26
N VAL A 165 -5.58 -15.22 10.43
CA VAL A 165 -6.12 -14.96 9.08
C VAL A 165 -6.00 -16.22 8.22
N MET A 166 -4.84 -16.89 8.23
CA MET A 166 -4.64 -18.13 7.46
C MET A 166 -5.57 -19.26 7.93
N MET A 167 -5.73 -19.45 9.25
CA MET A 167 -6.65 -20.45 9.80
C MET A 167 -8.11 -20.20 9.39
N LEU A 168 -8.51 -18.97 9.12
CA LEU A 168 -9.86 -18.61 8.69
C LEU A 168 -10.03 -18.53 7.17
N THR A 169 -8.95 -18.64 6.41
CA THR A 169 -8.95 -18.50 4.95
C THR A 169 -8.84 -19.81 4.22
N PHE A 170 -7.98 -20.71 4.70
CA PHE A 170 -7.71 -21.97 4.02
C PHE A 170 -8.55 -23.09 4.61
N GLY A 171 -9.03 -23.99 3.72
CA GLY A 171 -9.75 -25.21 4.10
C GLY A 171 -8.82 -26.40 4.30
N PRO A 172 -9.38 -27.59 4.56
CA PRO A 172 -8.64 -28.84 4.57
C PRO A 172 -8.04 -29.15 3.19
N SER A 173 -7.03 -30.01 3.17
CA SER A 173 -6.52 -30.60 1.93
C SER A 173 -7.55 -31.54 1.29
N ALA A 174 -7.26 -32.05 0.08
CA ALA A 174 -8.11 -33.05 -0.58
C ALA A 174 -8.31 -34.33 0.25
N GLU A 175 -7.37 -34.65 1.14
CA GLU A 175 -7.38 -35.81 2.03
C GLU A 175 -8.03 -35.52 3.41
N GLY A 176 -8.57 -34.30 3.58
CA GLY A 176 -9.09 -33.82 4.86
C GLY A 176 -8.04 -33.05 5.67
N TYR A 177 -8.26 -32.94 6.98
CA TYR A 177 -7.29 -32.29 7.87
C TYR A 177 -6.15 -33.27 8.19
N THR A 178 -4.95 -32.92 7.75
CA THR A 178 -3.74 -33.73 7.92
C THR A 178 -2.78 -33.15 8.97
N GLY A 179 -3.03 -31.89 9.43
CA GLY A 179 -2.14 -31.12 10.27
C GLY A 179 -1.03 -30.42 9.49
N ALA A 180 -1.18 -30.36 8.17
CA ALA A 180 -0.25 -29.63 7.32
C ALA A 180 -0.37 -28.11 7.50
N ALA A 181 0.69 -27.42 7.10
CA ALA A 181 0.66 -25.95 7.08
C ALA A 181 -0.47 -25.42 6.19
N TYR A 182 -1.10 -24.33 6.62
CA TYR A 182 -2.21 -23.66 5.93
C TYR A 182 -3.54 -24.44 5.91
N GLU A 183 -3.71 -25.48 6.72
CA GLU A 183 -5.01 -26.08 6.94
C GLU A 183 -5.79 -25.29 7.98
N GLY A 184 -7.05 -25.01 7.71
CA GLY A 184 -7.92 -24.23 8.59
C GLY A 184 -9.39 -24.38 8.23
N VAL A 185 -10.22 -23.48 8.72
CA VAL A 185 -11.65 -23.41 8.42
C VAL A 185 -11.87 -22.28 7.42
N PRO A 186 -12.37 -22.51 6.19
CA PRO A 186 -12.51 -21.50 5.14
C PRO A 186 -13.73 -20.60 5.41
N LEU A 187 -13.75 -19.95 6.58
CA LEU A 187 -14.83 -19.07 7.00
C LEU A 187 -14.87 -17.79 6.16
N ILE A 188 -13.69 -17.23 5.86
CA ILE A 188 -13.59 -15.96 5.13
C ILE A 188 -14.06 -16.13 3.68
N PRO A 189 -13.61 -17.12 2.90
CA PRO A 189 -14.18 -17.40 1.57
C PRO A 189 -15.67 -17.68 1.60
N TRP A 190 -16.15 -18.46 2.57
CA TRP A 190 -17.58 -18.76 2.71
C TRP A 190 -18.44 -17.50 2.95
N LEU A 191 -17.94 -16.53 3.73
CA LEU A 191 -18.60 -15.24 3.91
C LEU A 191 -18.52 -14.40 2.63
N ALA A 192 -17.35 -14.42 1.95
CA ALA A 192 -17.10 -13.68 0.72
C ALA A 192 -18.06 -14.11 -0.41
N ASP A 193 -18.32 -15.42 -0.53
CA ASP A 193 -19.26 -15.95 -1.53
C ASP A 193 -20.68 -15.37 -1.39
N LYS A 194 -21.11 -15.05 -0.17
CA LYS A 194 -22.43 -14.47 0.08
C LYS A 194 -22.56 -13.02 -0.40
N ILE A 195 -21.45 -12.33 -0.53
CA ILE A 195 -21.36 -10.91 -0.93
C ILE A 195 -20.49 -10.74 -2.20
N ASP A 196 -20.32 -11.80 -2.98
CA ASP A 196 -19.52 -11.84 -4.20
C ASP A 196 -19.91 -10.71 -5.18
N PHE A 197 -21.20 -10.39 -5.28
CA PHE A 197 -21.69 -9.29 -6.11
C PHE A 197 -21.06 -7.93 -5.72
N VAL A 198 -20.75 -7.72 -4.43
CA VAL A 198 -20.07 -6.50 -3.97
C VAL A 198 -18.63 -6.46 -4.48
N PHE A 199 -17.92 -7.60 -4.39
CA PHE A 199 -16.53 -7.68 -4.84
C PHE A 199 -16.41 -7.56 -6.37
N LYS A 200 -17.36 -8.11 -7.09
CA LYS A 200 -17.47 -7.91 -8.55
C LYS A 200 -17.67 -6.44 -8.90
N ALA A 201 -18.58 -5.76 -8.21
CA ALA A 201 -18.87 -4.36 -8.48
C ALA A 201 -17.74 -3.40 -8.08
N LEU A 202 -17.03 -3.68 -6.97
CA LEU A 202 -16.00 -2.80 -6.44
C LEU A 202 -14.63 -3.05 -7.07
N PHE A 203 -14.29 -4.31 -7.34
CA PHE A 203 -12.94 -4.73 -7.74
C PHE A 203 -12.90 -5.42 -9.11
N GLY A 204 -14.07 -5.71 -9.71
CA GLY A 204 -14.15 -6.42 -10.98
C GLY A 204 -13.64 -7.86 -10.91
N PHE A 205 -13.66 -8.49 -9.73
CA PHE A 205 -13.23 -9.88 -9.58
C PHE A 205 -14.18 -10.82 -10.31
N THR A 206 -13.60 -11.72 -11.09
CA THR A 206 -14.36 -12.72 -11.88
C THR A 206 -14.68 -13.97 -11.07
N ASN A 207 -13.95 -14.20 -9.97
CA ASN A 207 -14.08 -15.36 -9.09
C ASN A 207 -13.95 -14.93 -7.63
N SER A 208 -14.77 -15.48 -6.74
CA SER A 208 -14.79 -15.20 -5.31
C SER A 208 -13.50 -15.64 -4.59
N GLU A 209 -12.79 -16.65 -5.11
CA GLU A 209 -11.50 -17.09 -4.55
C GLU A 209 -10.46 -15.97 -4.51
N LEU A 210 -10.54 -15.00 -5.44
CA LEU A 210 -9.61 -13.87 -5.51
C LEU A 210 -9.64 -12.99 -4.25
N ILE A 211 -10.74 -13.04 -3.46
CA ILE A 211 -10.84 -12.31 -2.19
C ILE A 211 -9.84 -12.80 -1.14
N ALA A 212 -9.34 -14.03 -1.29
CA ALA A 212 -8.35 -14.56 -0.37
C ALA A 212 -7.06 -13.73 -0.33
N PHE A 213 -6.67 -13.11 -1.45
CA PHE A 213 -5.48 -12.27 -1.47
C PHE A 213 -5.62 -11.01 -0.59
N PRO A 214 -6.63 -10.14 -0.77
CA PRO A 214 -6.85 -8.99 0.12
C PRO A 214 -6.93 -9.39 1.60
N ILE A 215 -7.67 -10.43 1.91
CA ILE A 215 -7.85 -10.87 3.29
C ILE A 215 -6.53 -11.36 3.91
N THR A 216 -5.76 -12.15 3.16
CA THR A 216 -4.44 -12.62 3.64
C THR A 216 -3.47 -11.44 3.84
N SER A 217 -3.59 -10.38 3.02
CA SER A 217 -2.77 -9.16 3.15
C SER A 217 -2.98 -8.43 4.48
N LEU A 218 -4.15 -8.57 5.12
CA LEU A 218 -4.40 -8.00 6.45
C LEU A 218 -3.38 -8.50 7.48
N GLY A 219 -3.00 -9.75 7.37
CA GLY A 219 -2.00 -10.37 8.25
C GLY A 219 -0.56 -10.17 7.76
N ALA A 220 -0.32 -10.48 6.49
CA ALA A 220 0.99 -10.33 5.86
C ALA A 220 0.88 -10.39 4.33
N VAL A 221 1.33 -9.34 3.65
CA VAL A 221 1.33 -9.33 2.17
C VAL A 221 2.26 -10.42 1.60
N GLY A 222 3.35 -10.74 2.27
CA GLY A 222 4.22 -11.84 1.85
C GLY A 222 3.49 -13.18 1.77
N ALA A 223 2.59 -13.48 2.71
CA ALA A 223 1.74 -14.66 2.66
C ALA A 223 0.73 -14.57 1.50
N ALA A 224 0.13 -13.39 1.27
CA ALA A 224 -0.78 -13.17 0.16
C ALA A 224 -0.10 -13.39 -1.21
N LEU A 225 1.15 -12.93 -1.37
CA LEU A 225 1.93 -13.17 -2.59
C LEU A 225 2.12 -14.67 -2.88
N GLY A 226 2.14 -15.51 -1.85
CA GLY A 226 2.17 -16.97 -1.98
C GLY A 226 0.93 -17.58 -2.67
N LEU A 227 -0.20 -16.86 -2.74
CA LEU A 227 -1.41 -17.30 -3.44
C LEU A 227 -1.32 -17.09 -4.96
N ILE A 228 -0.50 -16.15 -5.42
CA ILE A 228 -0.42 -15.76 -6.84
C ILE A 228 -0.08 -16.92 -7.77
N PRO A 229 0.94 -17.78 -7.49
CA PRO A 229 1.22 -18.94 -8.34
C PRO A 229 -0.01 -19.83 -8.52
N ARG A 230 -0.71 -20.15 -7.43
CA ARG A 230 -1.91 -20.99 -7.46
C ARG A 230 -3.04 -20.36 -8.31
N PHE A 231 -3.30 -19.08 -8.15
CA PHE A 231 -4.30 -18.38 -8.95
C PHE A 231 -3.90 -18.31 -10.43
N GLN A 232 -2.60 -18.17 -10.71
CA GLN A 232 -2.08 -18.15 -12.07
C GLN A 232 -2.24 -19.53 -12.74
N GLU A 233 -1.90 -20.61 -12.06
CA GLU A 233 -2.09 -21.99 -12.53
C GLU A 233 -3.57 -22.32 -12.77
N ALA A 234 -4.46 -21.80 -11.95
CA ALA A 234 -5.91 -21.94 -12.09
C ALA A 234 -6.51 -21.03 -13.18
N GLY A 235 -5.73 -20.16 -13.83
CA GLY A 235 -6.19 -19.23 -14.87
C GLY A 235 -7.11 -18.13 -14.37
N LEU A 236 -7.05 -17.80 -13.07
CA LEU A 236 -7.93 -16.82 -12.43
C LEU A 236 -7.40 -15.38 -12.50
N LEU A 237 -6.12 -15.18 -12.89
CA LEU A 237 -5.47 -13.88 -12.87
C LEU A 237 -5.57 -13.15 -14.20
N ASP A 238 -5.94 -11.89 -14.12
CA ASP A 238 -5.82 -10.89 -15.16
C ASP A 238 -5.11 -9.63 -14.63
N ASN A 239 -4.84 -8.65 -15.49
CA ASN A 239 -4.20 -7.41 -15.06
C ASN A 239 -5.09 -6.55 -14.14
N ASN A 240 -6.43 -6.70 -14.20
CA ASN A 240 -7.33 -6.05 -13.26
C ASN A 240 -7.17 -6.62 -11.84
N ALA A 241 -7.25 -7.93 -11.70
CA ALA A 241 -7.04 -8.59 -10.41
C ALA A 241 -5.67 -8.22 -9.80
N ILE A 242 -4.63 -8.23 -10.61
CA ILE A 242 -3.28 -7.84 -10.17
C ILE A 242 -3.21 -6.36 -9.79
N ALA A 243 -3.89 -5.46 -10.49
CA ALA A 243 -3.95 -4.04 -10.11
C ALA A 243 -4.59 -3.87 -8.73
N VAL A 244 -5.70 -4.53 -8.49
CA VAL A 244 -6.38 -4.54 -7.19
C VAL A 244 -5.51 -5.17 -6.10
N PHE A 245 -4.90 -6.32 -6.38
CA PHE A 245 -4.02 -7.01 -5.43
C PHE A 245 -2.80 -6.18 -5.07
N THR A 246 -2.16 -5.54 -6.05
CA THR A 246 -1.02 -4.65 -5.79
C THR A 246 -1.43 -3.48 -4.92
N ALA A 247 -2.54 -2.81 -5.24
CA ALA A 247 -3.03 -1.66 -4.49
C ALA A 247 -3.39 -2.02 -3.04
N ILE A 248 -4.21 -3.06 -2.86
CA ILE A 248 -4.65 -3.51 -1.54
C ILE A 248 -3.48 -4.15 -0.78
N GLY A 249 -2.67 -4.98 -1.44
CA GLY A 249 -1.54 -5.67 -0.83
C GLY A 249 -0.51 -4.70 -0.26
N MET A 250 -0.20 -3.63 -0.97
CA MET A 250 0.67 -2.56 -0.46
C MET A 250 0.02 -1.85 0.74
N CYS A 251 -1.24 -1.41 0.59
CA CYS A 251 -1.94 -0.72 1.68
C CYS A 251 -2.14 -1.62 2.90
N TRP A 252 -2.52 -2.87 2.72
CA TRP A 252 -2.81 -3.78 3.82
C TRP A 252 -1.64 -4.67 4.24
N SER A 253 -0.42 -4.31 3.90
CA SER A 253 0.81 -5.04 4.24
C SER A 253 0.98 -5.26 5.75
N GLY A 254 0.19 -6.15 6.35
CA GLY A 254 0.25 -6.48 7.77
C GLY A 254 -0.17 -5.32 8.70
N PHE A 255 -0.99 -4.40 8.22
CA PHE A 255 -1.26 -3.15 8.91
C PHE A 255 -1.93 -3.30 10.28
N LEU A 256 -2.65 -4.38 10.54
CA LEU A 256 -3.32 -4.62 11.82
C LEU A 256 -2.32 -4.66 12.99
N SER A 257 -1.24 -5.41 12.81
CA SER A 257 -0.18 -5.53 13.83
C SER A 257 0.78 -4.36 13.81
N THR A 258 1.15 -3.87 12.62
CA THR A 258 2.15 -2.80 12.48
C THR A 258 1.63 -1.45 12.99
N HIS A 259 0.34 -1.12 12.80
CA HIS A 259 -0.23 0.10 13.39
C HIS A 259 -0.21 0.06 14.93
N ALA A 260 -0.55 -1.10 15.52
CA ALA A 260 -0.48 -1.24 16.96
C ALA A 260 0.95 -1.02 17.48
N ALA A 261 1.93 -1.66 16.85
CA ALA A 261 3.34 -1.53 17.23
C ALA A 261 3.89 -0.10 17.02
N MET A 262 3.58 0.52 15.88
CA MET A 262 4.04 1.87 15.56
C MET A 262 3.48 2.90 16.55
N LEU A 263 2.15 2.90 16.77
CA LEU A 263 1.51 3.86 17.66
C LEU A 263 1.88 3.64 19.13
N ASP A 264 2.09 2.40 19.55
CA ASP A 264 2.62 2.10 20.88
C ASP A 264 4.04 2.66 21.05
N SER A 265 4.92 2.41 20.08
CA SER A 265 6.31 2.94 20.08
C SER A 265 6.41 4.47 20.04
N MET A 266 5.40 5.12 19.46
CA MET A 266 5.29 6.58 19.41
C MET A 266 4.57 7.18 20.62
N GLY A 267 4.03 6.36 21.55
CA GLY A 267 3.29 6.80 22.72
C GLY A 267 1.81 7.14 22.49
N PHE A 268 1.23 6.74 21.34
CA PHE A 268 -0.14 7.05 20.93
C PHE A 268 -1.03 5.82 20.79
N ARG A 269 -0.81 4.79 21.61
CA ARG A 269 -1.54 3.52 21.56
C ARG A 269 -3.08 3.68 21.57
N SER A 270 -3.62 4.70 22.24
CA SER A 270 -5.07 4.99 22.26
C SER A 270 -5.68 5.31 20.90
N LEU A 271 -4.86 5.66 19.90
CA LEU A 271 -5.28 5.98 18.54
C LEU A 271 -5.26 4.78 17.60
N THR A 272 -4.82 3.60 18.04
CA THR A 272 -4.64 2.40 17.19
C THR A 272 -5.93 2.02 16.46
N SER A 273 -7.08 1.98 17.13
CA SER A 273 -8.36 1.66 16.50
C SER A 273 -8.76 2.65 15.41
N LYS A 274 -8.45 3.94 15.60
CA LYS A 274 -8.72 4.99 14.62
C LYS A 274 -7.80 4.84 13.40
N ALA A 275 -6.52 4.53 13.62
CA ALA A 275 -5.56 4.28 12.55
C ALA A 275 -5.94 3.06 11.71
N ILE A 276 -6.29 1.95 12.37
CA ILE A 276 -6.76 0.74 11.70
C ILE A 276 -8.01 1.03 10.87
N LEU A 277 -9.01 1.71 11.43
CA LEU A 277 -10.24 2.05 10.69
C LEU A 277 -9.95 2.94 9.47
N ALA A 278 -9.17 4.00 9.65
CA ALA A 278 -8.78 4.89 8.55
C ALA A 278 -8.02 4.14 7.46
N HIS A 279 -7.16 3.22 7.86
CA HIS A 279 -6.34 2.45 6.93
C HIS A 279 -7.13 1.36 6.20
N THR A 280 -8.06 0.69 6.89
CA THR A 280 -9.00 -0.26 6.26
C THR A 280 -9.78 0.42 5.13
N ILE A 281 -10.36 1.59 5.41
CA ILE A 281 -11.10 2.37 4.40
C ILE A 281 -10.14 2.78 3.26
N GLY A 282 -8.95 3.27 3.59
CA GLY A 282 -7.95 3.66 2.59
C GLY A 282 -7.58 2.51 1.65
N GLY A 283 -7.34 1.31 2.17
CA GLY A 283 -7.00 0.14 1.37
C GLY A 283 -8.15 -0.36 0.48
N LEU A 284 -9.40 -0.33 0.98
CA LEU A 284 -10.56 -0.61 0.14
C LEU A 284 -10.66 0.40 -1.02
N CYS A 285 -10.50 1.69 -0.72
CA CYS A 285 -10.50 2.72 -1.75
C CYS A 285 -9.33 2.57 -2.74
N ALA A 286 -8.16 2.08 -2.29
CA ALA A 286 -7.03 1.78 -3.16
C ALA A 286 -7.40 0.70 -4.19
N GLY A 287 -8.03 -0.38 -3.75
CA GLY A 287 -8.49 -1.46 -4.63
C GLY A 287 -9.55 -0.99 -5.63
N VAL A 288 -10.55 -0.23 -5.15
CA VAL A 288 -11.58 0.37 -6.02
C VAL A 288 -10.96 1.30 -7.05
N ALA A 289 -10.04 2.18 -6.61
CA ALA A 289 -9.36 3.09 -7.53
C ALA A 289 -8.54 2.33 -8.57
N ALA A 290 -7.80 1.29 -8.16
CA ALA A 290 -7.02 0.46 -9.09
C ALA A 290 -7.91 -0.19 -10.16
N HIS A 291 -9.04 -0.77 -9.76
CA HIS A 291 -10.02 -1.34 -10.70
C HIS A 291 -10.52 -0.31 -11.71
N TRP A 292 -11.03 0.82 -11.24
CA TRP A 292 -11.62 1.82 -12.13
C TRP A 292 -10.58 2.54 -13.01
N ILE A 293 -9.36 2.73 -12.51
CA ILE A 293 -8.24 3.22 -13.33
C ILE A 293 -7.89 2.21 -14.42
N PHE A 294 -7.85 0.91 -14.08
CA PHE A 294 -7.62 -0.15 -15.06
C PHE A 294 -8.70 -0.14 -16.16
N VAL A 295 -9.98 -0.08 -15.78
CA VAL A 295 -11.11 0.00 -16.72
C VAL A 295 -10.99 1.24 -17.62
N ALA A 296 -10.73 2.40 -17.04
CA ALA A 296 -10.59 3.65 -17.79
C ALA A 296 -9.42 3.59 -18.80
N ILE A 297 -8.26 3.10 -18.39
CA ILE A 297 -7.10 2.94 -19.28
C ILE A 297 -7.42 1.94 -20.38
N SER A 298 -8.07 0.82 -20.07
CA SER A 298 -8.44 -0.20 -21.05
C SER A 298 -9.40 0.34 -22.10
N LEU A 299 -10.39 1.14 -21.70
CA LEU A 299 -11.32 1.80 -22.64
C LEU A 299 -10.60 2.81 -23.54
N ILE A 300 -9.73 3.65 -22.98
CA ILE A 300 -8.95 4.63 -23.77
C ILE A 300 -8.05 3.91 -24.79
N LEU A 301 -7.37 2.84 -24.39
CA LEU A 301 -6.54 2.05 -25.30
C LEU A 301 -7.37 1.39 -26.40
N PHE A 302 -8.56 0.88 -26.08
CA PHE A 302 -9.47 0.29 -27.05
C PHE A 302 -9.93 1.33 -28.10
N GLU A 303 -10.33 2.52 -27.67
CA GLU A 303 -10.71 3.63 -28.55
C GLU A 303 -9.56 4.08 -29.46
N LEU A 304 -8.34 4.17 -28.89
CA LEU A 304 -7.14 4.52 -29.67
C LEU A 304 -6.81 3.46 -30.72
N LEU A 305 -6.97 2.19 -30.40
CA LEU A 305 -6.76 1.08 -31.34
C LEU A 305 -7.81 1.10 -32.45
N LEU A 306 -9.08 1.36 -32.13
CA LEU A 306 -10.13 1.50 -33.12
C LEU A 306 -9.89 2.68 -34.05
N SER A 307 -9.59 3.85 -33.52
CA SER A 307 -9.31 5.06 -34.32
C SER A 307 -8.06 4.88 -35.19
N GLY A 308 -7.00 4.26 -34.67
CA GLY A 308 -5.80 3.91 -35.43
C GLY A 308 -6.10 2.94 -36.57
N LYS A 309 -6.98 1.93 -36.35
CA LYS A 309 -7.41 1.01 -37.39
C LYS A 309 -8.21 1.74 -38.51
N TYR A 310 -9.09 2.66 -38.16
CA TYR A 310 -9.81 3.47 -39.13
C TYR A 310 -8.91 4.41 -39.89
N TYR A 311 -7.89 4.99 -39.25
CA TYR A 311 -6.89 5.84 -39.88
C TYR A 311 -6.02 5.05 -40.88
N LEU A 312 -5.60 3.83 -40.53
CA LEU A 312 -4.86 2.95 -41.45
C LEU A 312 -5.73 2.49 -42.62
N LEU A 313 -6.99 2.17 -42.39
CA LEU A 313 -7.94 1.83 -43.45
C LEU A 313 -8.20 3.00 -44.39
N TRP A 314 -8.34 4.22 -43.85
CA TRP A 314 -8.47 5.44 -44.63
C TRP A 314 -7.24 5.71 -45.49
N LEU A 315 -6.03 5.61 -44.90
CA LEU A 315 -4.75 5.73 -45.63
C LEU A 315 -4.63 4.68 -46.73
N PHE A 316 -5.00 3.43 -46.46
CA PHE A 316 -4.94 2.36 -47.43
C PHE A 316 -5.89 2.60 -48.60
N ASN A 317 -7.11 3.05 -48.34
CA ASN A 317 -8.09 3.39 -49.37
C ASN A 317 -7.66 4.61 -50.22
N ASP A 318 -7.04 5.59 -49.59
CA ASP A 318 -6.52 6.78 -50.28
C ASP A 318 -5.32 6.44 -51.16
N PHE A 319 -4.45 5.54 -50.70
CA PHE A 319 -3.26 5.07 -51.42
C PHE A 319 -3.60 4.12 -52.58
N THR A 320 -4.70 3.33 -52.49
CA THR A 320 -5.07 2.36 -53.50
C THR A 320 -5.97 2.95 -54.59
N GLY A 321 -6.35 4.23 -54.52
CA GLY A 321 -7.08 4.92 -55.54
C GLY A 321 -8.48 4.35 -55.82
N SER A 322 -9.05 3.55 -54.89
CA SER A 322 -10.40 2.96 -55.06
C SER A 322 -11.46 4.03 -54.81
N LYS A 323 -11.65 4.92 -55.80
CA LYS A 323 -12.77 5.86 -55.87
C LYS A 323 -14.05 5.24 -56.41
N ASP A 324 -14.17 3.96 -56.39
CA ASP A 324 -15.39 3.30 -56.89
C ASP A 324 -16.18 2.66 -55.73
N ASN A 325 -17.43 3.11 -55.64
CA ASN A 325 -18.53 2.59 -54.82
C ASN A 325 -18.85 3.31 -53.49
N LEU A 326 -19.28 4.57 -53.62
CA LEU A 326 -20.31 5.12 -52.77
C LEU A 326 -21.41 5.73 -53.71
N LYS A 327 -22.35 4.90 -54.12
CA LYS A 327 -23.70 5.28 -54.54
C LYS A 327 -24.69 4.61 -53.61
#